data_dc90baeb75c7f0c68a58f8ab658b79f6
#
_entry.id   dc90baeb75c7f0c68a58f8ab658b79f6
#
_cell.length_a   1.000
_cell.length_b   1.000
_cell.length_c   1.000
_cell.angle_alpha   90.00
_cell.angle_beta   90.00
_cell.angle_gamma   90.00
#
_symmetry.space_group_name_H-M   'P 1'
#
loop_
_entity.id
_entity.type
_entity.pdbx_description
1 polymer ?
#
loop_
_entity_poly.entity_id
_entity_poly.type
_entity_poly.pdbx_seq_one_letter_code
_entity_poly.pdbx_strand_id
1 'polypeptide(L)'
;MQRRTFVALAAASTAAPAILMTGAALAQDDTDHDSTDRRGREASGGLDAALRRFLALPGTKSYLIHVGQGGALRRFAHQPDLFLFTASAYKTFVLGQYLRDVEAGLLSKDEQLAIDDGVRTLGSPVFMNLAGTTQARSVLEAMITHSDNTATDIATGKVGADRVRALIAQAGLRSIRIPDTTRLFLSYIFGAPAGVDLGWPGVENPPGPPRPPLNDAITLAGSARDFVSWYEQALARAFFAKPETLREFKRIQAMSEQIAKAVPSDTPAYAKGGELPWPGLSTKSFAGQIVVGGDGRTPVTFCASSSIGSPRAMIR
;
A
#
# COMPACT_ATOMS: atom_id res chain seq x y z
N MET A 1 -13.40 -25.76 -20.08
CA MET A 1 -12.12 -25.25 -20.56
C MET A 1 -11.78 -23.85 -20.01
N GLN A 2 -12.49 -23.35 -18.99
CA GLN A 2 -12.28 -22.01 -18.38
C GLN A 2 -11.61 -22.03 -16.97
N ARG A 3 -11.33 -23.21 -16.40
CA ARG A 3 -10.86 -23.35 -15.02
C ARG A 3 -9.36 -23.10 -14.79
N ARG A 4 -8.54 -23.05 -15.85
CA ARG A 4 -7.08 -22.83 -15.72
C ARG A 4 -6.64 -21.36 -15.78
N THR A 5 -7.54 -20.44 -16.09
CA THR A 5 -7.21 -19.03 -16.34
C THR A 5 -7.11 -18.21 -15.04
N PHE A 6 -7.78 -18.60 -13.96
CA PHE A 6 -7.79 -17.83 -12.71
C PHE A 6 -6.51 -18.01 -11.88
N VAL A 7 -5.91 -19.19 -11.88
CA VAL A 7 -4.66 -19.45 -11.15
C VAL A 7 -3.45 -18.81 -11.87
N ALA A 8 -3.50 -18.67 -13.19
CA ALA A 8 -2.44 -18.03 -13.98
C ALA A 8 -2.43 -16.49 -13.87
N LEU A 9 -3.55 -15.85 -13.45
CA LEU A 9 -3.60 -14.39 -13.32
C LEU A 9 -2.80 -13.84 -12.14
N ALA A 10 -2.49 -14.67 -11.15
CA ALA A 10 -1.68 -14.25 -10.00
C ALA A 10 -0.16 -14.18 -10.30
N ALA A 11 0.28 -14.76 -11.43
CA ALA A 11 1.71 -14.89 -11.76
C ALA A 11 2.20 -13.96 -12.89
N ALA A 12 1.33 -13.27 -13.62
CA ALA A 12 1.70 -12.46 -14.77
C ALA A 12 1.56 -10.95 -14.49
N SER A 13 2.35 -10.44 -13.56
CA SER A 13 2.47 -9.00 -13.31
C SER A 13 3.91 -8.54 -13.50
N THR A 14 4.36 -8.49 -14.76
CA THR A 14 5.62 -7.87 -15.12
C THR A 14 5.39 -6.77 -16.16
N ALA A 15 4.92 -5.61 -15.72
CA ALA A 15 5.19 -4.29 -16.30
C ALA A 15 4.53 -3.23 -15.42
N ALA A 16 5.19 -2.85 -14.33
CA ALA A 16 4.92 -1.55 -13.74
C ALA A 16 5.46 -0.50 -14.72
N PRO A 17 4.69 0.56 -15.06
CA PRO A 17 5.35 1.76 -15.49
C PRO A 17 6.16 2.23 -14.28
N ALA A 18 7.48 2.04 -14.32
CA ALA A 18 8.38 2.74 -13.44
C ALA A 18 8.05 4.23 -13.59
N ILE A 19 7.60 4.87 -12.53
CA ILE A 19 7.73 6.32 -12.43
C ILE A 19 9.23 6.51 -12.30
N LEU A 20 9.91 6.58 -13.43
CA LEU A 20 11.31 6.90 -13.51
C LEU A 20 11.49 8.32 -12.97
N MET A 21 11.75 8.41 -11.67
CA MET A 21 12.50 9.54 -11.15
C MET A 21 13.95 9.32 -11.63
N THR A 22 14.27 9.79 -12.82
CA THR A 22 15.64 9.89 -13.28
C THR A 22 16.34 10.86 -12.33
N GLY A 23 17.07 10.29 -11.37
CA GLY A 23 18.08 11.02 -10.63
C GLY A 23 19.15 11.47 -11.62
N ALA A 24 19.22 12.78 -11.89
CA ALA A 24 20.35 13.34 -12.57
C ALA A 24 21.59 13.11 -11.71
N ALA A 25 22.57 12.39 -12.25
CA ALA A 25 23.88 12.27 -11.64
C ALA A 25 24.46 13.68 -11.43
N LEU A 26 24.69 14.03 -10.18
CA LEU A 26 25.35 15.29 -9.81
C LEU A 26 26.86 15.08 -9.96
N ALA A 27 27.42 15.59 -11.04
CA ALA A 27 28.84 15.91 -11.08
C ALA A 27 29.08 17.08 -10.11
N GLN A 28 30.02 16.89 -9.18
CA GLN A 28 30.55 18.00 -8.36
C GLN A 28 31.32 18.98 -9.27
N ASP A 29 30.88 20.21 -9.25
CA ASP A 29 31.77 21.33 -9.55
C ASP A 29 31.39 22.52 -8.64
N ASP A 30 32.41 23.01 -7.92
CA ASP A 30 32.30 24.15 -7.00
C ASP A 30 32.26 25.43 -7.83
N THR A 31 31.22 26.22 -7.66
CA THR A 31 31.20 27.70 -7.54
C THR A 31 29.78 28.25 -7.81
N ASP A 32 29.38 29.18 -6.96
CA ASP A 32 28.38 30.23 -7.16
C ASP A 32 26.96 30.07 -6.55
N HIS A 33 26.61 31.11 -5.81
CA HIS A 33 25.35 31.33 -5.10
C HIS A 33 24.10 31.46 -6.00
N ASP A 34 24.23 31.32 -7.33
CA ASP A 34 23.10 31.31 -8.29
C ASP A 34 22.58 29.89 -8.64
N SER A 35 23.24 28.87 -8.11
CA SER A 35 22.98 27.48 -8.46
C SER A 35 21.76 26.84 -7.78
N THR A 36 21.27 27.38 -6.67
CA THR A 36 20.13 26.81 -5.92
C THR A 36 18.79 27.02 -6.61
N ASP A 37 18.60 28.17 -7.27
CA ASP A 37 17.35 28.48 -8.00
C ASP A 37 17.25 27.70 -9.33
N ARG A 38 18.38 27.48 -10.03
CA ARG A 38 18.43 26.65 -11.24
C ARG A 38 18.16 25.19 -10.97
N ARG A 39 18.80 24.59 -9.94
CA ARG A 39 18.56 23.18 -9.55
C ARG A 39 17.11 22.96 -9.11
N GLY A 40 16.50 23.91 -8.42
CA GLY A 40 15.08 23.85 -8.04
C GLY A 40 14.14 23.88 -9.25
N ARG A 41 14.47 24.64 -10.30
CA ARG A 41 13.67 24.71 -11.55
C ARG A 41 13.86 23.48 -12.43
N GLU A 42 15.05 22.94 -12.53
CA GLU A 42 15.34 21.70 -13.30
C GLU A 42 14.70 20.47 -12.63
N ALA A 43 14.78 20.35 -11.31
CA ALA A 43 14.11 19.29 -10.56
C ALA A 43 12.58 19.40 -10.67
N SER A 44 12.02 20.61 -10.66
CA SER A 44 10.59 20.84 -10.91
C SER A 44 10.18 20.41 -12.30
N GLY A 45 10.97 20.76 -13.32
CA GLY A 45 10.70 20.36 -14.70
C GLY A 45 10.69 18.85 -14.88
N GLY A 46 11.56 18.12 -14.17
CA GLY A 46 11.60 16.66 -14.15
C GLY A 46 10.36 16.03 -13.53
N LEU A 47 9.92 16.53 -12.37
CA LEU A 47 8.69 16.04 -11.70
C LEU A 47 7.45 16.36 -12.54
N ASP A 48 7.31 17.58 -13.04
CA ASP A 48 6.17 17.96 -13.87
C ASP A 48 6.08 17.11 -15.15
N ALA A 49 7.21 16.78 -15.78
CA ALA A 49 7.25 15.90 -16.93
C ALA A 49 6.83 14.46 -16.56
N ALA A 50 7.27 13.95 -15.41
CA ALA A 50 6.86 12.64 -14.90
C ALA A 50 5.36 12.58 -14.59
N LEU A 51 4.81 13.63 -13.96
CA LEU A 51 3.38 13.74 -13.67
C LEU A 51 2.53 13.83 -14.94
N ARG A 52 2.97 14.60 -15.95
CA ARG A 52 2.31 14.62 -17.27
C ARG A 52 2.28 13.22 -17.91
N ARG A 53 3.40 12.49 -17.88
CA ARG A 53 3.45 11.10 -18.37
C ARG A 53 2.51 10.17 -17.61
N PHE A 54 2.46 10.28 -16.29
CA PHE A 54 1.53 9.51 -15.47
C PHE A 54 0.06 9.81 -15.84
N LEU A 55 -0.29 11.09 -16.04
CA LEU A 55 -1.63 11.50 -16.44
C LEU A 55 -2.00 11.06 -17.87
N ALA A 56 -1.03 10.91 -18.75
CA ALA A 56 -1.23 10.42 -20.12
C ALA A 56 -1.51 8.90 -20.20
N LEU A 57 -1.23 8.12 -19.14
CA LEU A 57 -1.60 6.70 -19.10
C LEU A 57 -3.12 6.54 -19.21
N PRO A 58 -3.64 5.41 -19.73
CA PRO A 58 -5.08 5.18 -19.78
C PRO A 58 -5.70 5.03 -18.38
N GLY A 59 -7.02 5.24 -18.28
CA GLY A 59 -7.81 5.04 -17.07
C GLY A 59 -7.87 6.25 -16.13
N THR A 60 -8.50 6.04 -14.99
CA THR A 60 -8.67 7.04 -13.92
C THR A 60 -7.41 7.12 -13.07
N LYS A 61 -6.99 8.32 -12.69
CA LYS A 61 -5.81 8.57 -11.89
C LYS A 61 -6.08 9.54 -10.75
N SER A 62 -5.35 9.33 -9.67
CA SER A 62 -5.31 10.24 -8.53
C SER A 62 -3.90 10.29 -7.99
N TYR A 63 -3.44 11.46 -7.61
CA TYR A 63 -2.22 11.58 -6.80
C TYR A 63 -2.26 12.79 -5.88
N LEU A 64 -1.49 12.68 -4.80
CA LEU A 64 -1.05 13.78 -3.96
C LEU A 64 0.42 13.55 -3.60
N ILE A 65 1.23 14.58 -3.77
CA ILE A 65 2.65 14.57 -3.43
C ILE A 65 2.96 15.83 -2.63
N HIS A 66 3.52 15.66 -1.47
CA HIS A 66 4.04 16.71 -0.60
C HIS A 66 5.56 16.65 -0.59
N VAL A 67 6.22 17.72 -0.96
CA VAL A 67 7.69 17.85 -0.95
C VAL A 67 8.10 18.85 0.11
N GLY A 68 8.92 18.42 1.07
CA GLY A 68 9.33 19.23 2.22
C GLY A 68 8.31 19.21 3.34
N GLN A 69 8.46 20.13 4.30
CA GLN A 69 7.59 20.25 5.45
C GLN A 69 7.51 21.71 5.92
N GLY A 70 6.51 22.02 6.77
CA GLY A 70 6.32 23.37 7.32
C GLY A 70 6.14 24.43 6.23
N GLY A 71 6.79 25.58 6.37
CA GLY A 71 6.67 26.71 5.42
C GLY A 71 7.27 26.45 4.05
N ALA A 72 8.12 25.44 3.89
CA ALA A 72 8.71 25.04 2.61
C ALA A 72 7.92 23.95 1.87
N LEU A 73 6.73 23.59 2.35
CA LEU A 73 5.91 22.54 1.77
C LEU A 73 5.42 22.90 0.36
N ARG A 74 5.79 22.10 -0.64
CA ARG A 74 5.26 22.17 -2.00
C ARG A 74 4.29 21.01 -2.22
N ARG A 75 3.17 21.28 -2.90
CA ARG A 75 2.11 20.30 -3.16
C ARG A 75 1.87 20.13 -4.65
N PHE A 76 1.78 18.87 -5.07
CA PHE A 76 1.38 18.47 -6.41
C PHE A 76 0.19 17.52 -6.28
N ALA A 77 -0.91 17.80 -6.98
CA ALA A 77 -2.13 17.04 -6.81
C ALA A 77 -2.92 16.90 -8.11
N HIS A 78 -3.56 15.76 -8.26
CA HIS A 78 -4.61 15.52 -9.27
C HIS A 78 -5.69 14.64 -8.65
N GLN A 79 -6.89 15.18 -8.54
CA GLN A 79 -8.05 14.51 -7.93
C GLN A 79 -7.70 13.78 -6.59
N PRO A 80 -7.06 14.46 -5.62
CA PRO A 80 -6.49 13.80 -4.44
C PRO A 80 -7.55 13.17 -3.53
N ASP A 81 -8.81 13.60 -3.65
CA ASP A 81 -9.95 13.11 -2.87
C ASP A 81 -10.73 12.00 -3.58
N LEU A 82 -10.30 11.63 -4.79
CA LEU A 82 -10.98 10.58 -5.54
C LEU A 82 -10.88 9.24 -4.82
N PHE A 83 -12.04 8.62 -4.58
CA PHE A 83 -12.15 7.32 -3.95
C PHE A 83 -11.85 6.22 -4.96
N LEU A 84 -10.74 5.51 -4.79
CA LEU A 84 -10.30 4.45 -5.67
C LEU A 84 -10.04 3.16 -4.90
N PHE A 85 -10.12 2.04 -5.61
CA PHE A 85 -9.65 0.76 -5.08
C PHE A 85 -8.11 0.81 -4.95
N THR A 86 -7.60 0.57 -3.74
CA THR A 86 -6.18 0.72 -3.40
C THR A 86 -5.49 -0.61 -3.09
N ALA A 87 -6.24 -1.70 -3.17
CA ALA A 87 -5.74 -3.05 -2.90
C ALA A 87 -4.92 -3.11 -1.59
N SER A 88 -3.78 -3.74 -1.63
CA SER A 88 -2.94 -4.01 -0.44
C SER A 88 -2.29 -2.78 0.21
N ALA A 89 -2.48 -1.56 -0.30
CA ALA A 89 -1.93 -0.37 0.35
C ALA A 89 -2.42 -0.20 1.80
N TYR A 90 -3.62 -0.70 2.14
CA TYR A 90 -4.19 -0.64 3.48
C TYR A 90 -3.41 -1.40 4.56
N LYS A 91 -2.54 -2.34 4.19
CA LYS A 91 -1.77 -3.17 5.14
C LYS A 91 -0.85 -2.34 6.05
N THR A 92 -0.53 -1.11 5.64
CA THR A 92 0.17 -0.15 6.50
C THR A 92 -0.59 0.18 7.79
N PHE A 93 -1.93 0.22 7.75
CA PHE A 93 -2.76 0.47 8.94
C PHE A 93 -2.77 -0.73 9.88
N VAL A 94 -2.84 -1.95 9.33
CA VAL A 94 -2.72 -3.19 10.11
C VAL A 94 -1.38 -3.25 10.83
N LEU A 95 -0.27 -2.97 10.12
CA LEU A 95 1.06 -2.87 10.71
C LEU A 95 1.09 -1.81 11.83
N GLY A 96 0.54 -0.62 11.58
CA GLY A 96 0.50 0.46 12.56
C GLY A 96 -0.22 0.05 13.85
N GLN A 97 -1.41 -0.58 13.73
CA GLN A 97 -2.15 -1.04 14.89
C GLN A 97 -1.44 -2.18 15.61
N TYR A 98 -0.87 -3.15 14.87
CA TYR A 98 -0.13 -4.25 15.50
C TYR A 98 1.03 -3.75 16.35
N LEU A 99 1.83 -2.83 15.81
CA LEU A 99 2.97 -2.28 16.55
C LEU A 99 2.56 -1.41 17.75
N ARG A 100 1.41 -0.73 17.70
CA ARG A 100 0.83 -0.05 18.87
C ARG A 100 0.46 -1.06 19.97
N ASP A 101 -0.08 -2.20 19.60
CA ASP A 101 -0.46 -3.25 20.54
C ASP A 101 0.77 -3.92 21.16
N VAL A 102 1.84 -4.08 20.39
CA VAL A 102 3.14 -4.51 20.93
C VAL A 102 3.70 -3.47 21.90
N GLU A 103 3.64 -2.19 21.55
CA GLU A 103 4.09 -1.11 22.41
C GLU A 103 3.33 -1.05 23.75
N ALA A 104 2.03 -1.33 23.70
CA ALA A 104 1.15 -1.41 24.87
C ALA A 104 1.30 -2.71 25.68
N GLY A 105 2.11 -3.68 25.22
CA GLY A 105 2.28 -4.98 25.86
C GLY A 105 1.08 -5.94 25.67
N LEU A 106 0.17 -5.63 24.77
CA LEU A 106 -0.99 -6.49 24.46
C LEU A 106 -0.63 -7.64 23.51
N LEU A 107 0.38 -7.45 22.66
CA LEU A 107 0.91 -8.43 21.71
C LEU A 107 2.42 -8.54 21.83
N SER A 108 2.98 -9.63 21.29
CA SER A 108 4.43 -9.83 21.18
C SER A 108 4.81 -10.12 19.73
N LYS A 109 5.94 -9.60 19.29
CA LYS A 109 6.53 -9.95 17.98
C LYS A 109 7.14 -11.35 17.96
N ASP A 110 7.40 -11.93 19.12
CA ASP A 110 8.00 -13.25 19.29
C ASP A 110 6.94 -14.34 19.52
N GLU A 111 5.65 -13.97 19.59
CA GLU A 111 4.54 -14.92 19.67
C GLU A 111 4.51 -15.82 18.43
N GLN A 112 4.27 -17.12 18.66
CA GLN A 112 4.07 -18.10 17.58
C GLN A 112 2.63 -18.03 17.08
N LEU A 113 2.45 -17.74 15.80
CA LEU A 113 1.15 -17.60 15.14
C LEU A 113 0.93 -18.77 14.17
N ALA A 114 -0.26 -19.36 14.20
CA ALA A 114 -0.61 -20.50 13.36
C ALA A 114 -0.77 -20.08 11.88
N ILE A 115 -0.33 -20.97 11.01
CA ILE A 115 -0.55 -20.92 9.56
C ILE A 115 -1.29 -22.20 9.20
N ASP A 116 -2.58 -22.10 8.92
CA ASP A 116 -3.48 -23.19 8.59
C ASP A 116 -4.57 -22.75 7.61
N ASP A 117 -5.49 -23.64 7.27
CA ASP A 117 -6.59 -23.33 6.35
C ASP A 117 -7.61 -22.34 6.92
N GLY A 118 -7.60 -22.11 8.24
CA GLY A 118 -8.43 -21.09 8.90
C GLY A 118 -8.05 -19.67 8.49
N VAL A 119 -6.79 -19.43 8.08
CA VAL A 119 -6.28 -18.12 7.67
C VAL A 119 -5.77 -18.07 6.23
N ARG A 120 -5.62 -19.24 5.59
CA ARG A 120 -5.07 -19.33 4.23
C ARG A 120 -5.94 -18.61 3.21
N THR A 121 -5.32 -17.83 2.34
CA THR A 121 -6.02 -17.12 1.26
C THR A 121 -5.13 -16.88 0.04
N LEU A 122 -5.73 -16.59 -1.11
CA LEU A 122 -5.01 -16.30 -2.35
C LEU A 122 -4.17 -15.02 -2.27
N GLY A 123 -3.11 -14.97 -3.09
CA GLY A 123 -2.17 -13.86 -3.07
C GLY A 123 -1.22 -13.90 -1.88
N SER A 124 -0.79 -15.09 -1.49
CA SER A 124 0.10 -15.36 -0.36
C SER A 124 1.41 -16.00 -0.85
N PRO A 125 2.32 -15.25 -1.48
CA PRO A 125 3.51 -15.82 -2.09
C PRO A 125 4.46 -16.49 -1.09
N VAL A 126 4.39 -16.13 0.19
CA VAL A 126 5.22 -16.71 1.25
C VAL A 126 4.47 -17.82 1.97
N PHE A 127 3.22 -17.61 2.39
CA PHE A 127 2.51 -18.51 3.30
C PHE A 127 1.53 -19.47 2.62
N MET A 128 1.39 -19.40 1.28
CA MET A 128 0.43 -20.23 0.54
C MET A 128 0.59 -21.73 0.83
N ASN A 129 1.82 -22.21 0.85
CA ASN A 129 2.15 -23.63 0.97
C ASN A 129 2.79 -23.97 2.34
N LEU A 130 2.70 -23.07 3.32
CA LEU A 130 3.21 -23.30 4.65
C LEU A 130 2.08 -23.78 5.58
N ALA A 131 2.47 -24.59 6.57
CA ALA A 131 1.62 -25.01 7.67
C ALA A 131 2.45 -25.08 8.95
N GLY A 132 1.82 -24.90 10.11
CA GLY A 132 2.49 -24.91 11.40
C GLY A 132 2.44 -23.54 12.07
N THR A 133 3.54 -23.10 12.65
CA THR A 133 3.62 -21.80 13.32
C THR A 133 4.84 -21.01 12.87
N THR A 134 4.74 -19.69 12.97
CA THR A 134 5.84 -18.75 12.75
C THR A 134 5.76 -17.58 13.71
N GLN A 135 6.88 -16.89 13.94
CA GLN A 135 6.85 -15.70 14.78
C GLN A 135 6.04 -14.59 14.16
N ALA A 136 5.33 -13.83 14.99
CA ALA A 136 4.57 -12.65 14.57
C ALA A 136 5.42 -11.65 13.78
N ARG A 137 6.70 -11.49 14.10
CA ARG A 137 7.66 -10.69 13.33
C ARG A 137 7.70 -11.09 11.86
N SER A 138 7.82 -12.39 11.57
CA SER A 138 7.85 -12.91 10.20
C SER A 138 6.52 -12.70 9.48
N VAL A 139 5.40 -12.77 10.21
CA VAL A 139 4.07 -12.44 9.67
C VAL A 139 4.01 -10.98 9.22
N LEU A 140 4.43 -10.03 10.06
CA LEU A 140 4.42 -8.61 9.74
C LEU A 140 5.35 -8.27 8.56
N GLU A 141 6.52 -8.91 8.52
CA GLU A 141 7.46 -8.75 7.42
C GLU A 141 6.90 -9.30 6.10
N ALA A 142 6.37 -10.52 6.07
CA ALA A 142 5.74 -11.10 4.87
C ALA A 142 4.56 -10.26 4.37
N MET A 143 3.72 -9.75 5.28
CA MET A 143 2.59 -8.88 4.97
C MET A 143 3.01 -7.63 4.20
N ILE A 144 4.11 -7.00 4.57
CA ILE A 144 4.57 -5.75 3.95
C ILE A 144 5.52 -6.02 2.78
N THR A 145 6.53 -6.87 2.95
CA THR A 145 7.55 -7.13 1.93
C THR A 145 6.93 -7.72 0.67
N HIS A 146 6.21 -8.81 0.80
CA HIS A 146 5.62 -9.57 -0.31
C HIS A 146 4.12 -9.35 -0.47
N SER A 147 3.55 -8.48 0.36
CA SER A 147 2.10 -8.25 0.33
C SER A 147 1.26 -9.52 0.57
N ASP A 148 1.79 -10.48 1.35
CA ASP A 148 1.18 -11.78 1.62
C ASP A 148 -0.20 -11.62 2.30
N ASN A 149 -1.23 -12.19 1.71
CA ASN A 149 -2.60 -12.04 2.19
C ASN A 149 -2.90 -12.94 3.40
N THR A 150 -2.35 -14.15 3.44
CA THR A 150 -2.45 -15.02 4.63
C THR A 150 -1.79 -14.37 5.84
N ALA A 151 -0.59 -13.81 5.67
CA ALA A 151 0.06 -13.01 6.72
C ALA A 151 -0.79 -11.82 7.16
N THR A 152 -1.49 -11.17 6.22
CA THR A 152 -2.39 -10.06 6.53
C THR A 152 -3.56 -10.52 7.39
N ASP A 153 -4.17 -11.65 7.05
CA ASP A 153 -5.32 -12.17 7.78
C ASP A 153 -4.93 -12.68 9.18
N ILE A 154 -3.74 -13.28 9.33
CA ILE A 154 -3.16 -13.61 10.64
C ILE A 154 -2.97 -12.33 11.48
N ALA A 155 -2.32 -11.32 10.93
CA ALA A 155 -2.06 -10.07 11.65
C ALA A 155 -3.37 -9.33 12.00
N THR A 156 -4.32 -9.25 11.06
CA THR A 156 -5.62 -8.61 11.28
C THR A 156 -6.44 -9.37 12.32
N GLY A 157 -6.42 -10.70 12.30
CA GLY A 157 -7.07 -11.53 13.31
C GLY A 157 -6.54 -11.31 14.72
N LYS A 158 -5.24 -11.02 14.87
CA LYS A 158 -4.63 -10.72 16.18
C LYS A 158 -5.01 -9.33 16.70
N VAL A 159 -5.00 -8.31 15.86
CA VAL A 159 -5.32 -6.93 16.29
C VAL A 159 -6.81 -6.62 16.30
N GLY A 160 -7.61 -7.32 15.50
CA GLY A 160 -9.01 -7.03 15.25
C GLY A 160 -9.23 -5.90 14.24
N ALA A 161 -10.03 -6.15 13.21
CA ALA A 161 -10.27 -5.19 12.13
C ALA A 161 -10.91 -3.88 12.65
N ASP A 162 -11.78 -3.95 13.66
CA ASP A 162 -12.40 -2.76 14.26
C ASP A 162 -11.39 -1.86 14.96
N ARG A 163 -10.35 -2.41 15.56
CA ARG A 163 -9.28 -1.61 16.16
C ARG A 163 -8.42 -0.91 15.10
N VAL A 164 -8.22 -1.57 13.93
CA VAL A 164 -7.59 -0.93 12.78
C VAL A 164 -8.47 0.21 12.25
N ARG A 165 -9.79 0.01 12.13
CA ARG A 165 -10.75 1.07 11.75
C ARG A 165 -10.76 2.22 12.76
N ALA A 166 -10.67 1.92 14.06
CA ALA A 166 -10.57 2.94 15.10
C ALA A 166 -9.27 3.79 14.96
N LEU A 167 -8.14 3.17 14.62
CA LEU A 167 -6.90 3.89 14.31
C LEU A 167 -7.06 4.78 13.08
N ILE A 168 -7.68 4.27 12.00
CA ILE A 168 -7.99 5.02 10.78
C ILE A 168 -8.86 6.24 11.11
N ALA A 169 -9.89 6.07 11.92
CA ALA A 169 -10.77 7.15 12.37
C ALA A 169 -10.04 8.16 13.27
N GLN A 170 -9.20 7.70 14.21
CA GLN A 170 -8.36 8.53 15.06
C GLN A 170 -7.40 9.42 14.21
N ALA A 171 -6.88 8.87 13.11
CA ALA A 171 -6.03 9.60 12.17
C ALA A 171 -6.81 10.57 11.26
N GLY A 172 -8.15 10.64 11.37
CA GLY A 172 -9.00 11.51 10.55
C GLY A 172 -9.15 11.07 9.08
N LEU A 173 -8.87 9.81 8.76
CA LEU A 173 -8.85 9.27 7.40
C LEU A 173 -10.26 8.80 7.01
N ARG A 174 -11.03 9.68 6.39
CA ARG A 174 -12.48 9.48 6.19
C ARG A 174 -12.82 8.59 5.00
N SER A 175 -11.93 8.50 4.00
CA SER A 175 -12.17 7.72 2.79
C SER A 175 -11.69 6.27 2.89
N ILE A 176 -10.87 5.92 3.88
CA ILE A 176 -10.28 4.57 3.96
C ILE A 176 -11.35 3.54 4.31
N ARG A 177 -11.42 2.47 3.50
CA ARG A 177 -12.26 1.30 3.72
C ARG A 177 -11.38 0.06 3.73
N ILE A 178 -11.57 -0.78 4.75
CA ILE A 178 -10.88 -2.07 4.91
C ILE A 178 -11.89 -3.17 5.24
N PRO A 179 -11.70 -4.42 4.77
CA PRO A 179 -12.50 -5.57 5.16
C PRO A 179 -12.10 -6.08 6.55
N ASP A 180 -12.85 -7.03 7.07
CA ASP A 180 -12.47 -7.77 8.30
C ASP A 180 -11.27 -8.68 8.05
N THR A 181 -11.24 -9.35 6.89
CA THR A 181 -10.10 -10.14 6.41
C THR A 181 -9.96 -9.99 4.90
N THR A 182 -8.75 -10.24 4.38
CA THR A 182 -8.53 -10.31 2.93
C THR A 182 -9.35 -11.44 2.30
N ARG A 183 -9.46 -12.59 2.98
CA ARG A 183 -10.23 -13.74 2.50
C ARG A 183 -11.73 -13.41 2.41
N LEU A 184 -12.27 -12.68 3.36
CA LEU A 184 -13.67 -12.24 3.29
C LEU A 184 -13.94 -11.30 2.11
N PHE A 185 -13.01 -10.37 1.85
CA PHE A 185 -13.06 -9.55 0.64
C PHE A 185 -13.01 -10.40 -0.63
N LEU A 186 -12.06 -11.34 -0.72
CA LEU A 186 -11.96 -12.24 -1.88
C LEU A 186 -13.21 -13.12 -2.02
N SER A 187 -13.74 -13.65 -0.92
CA SER A 187 -14.98 -14.42 -0.94
C SER A 187 -16.13 -13.63 -1.58
N TYR A 188 -16.28 -12.35 -1.18
CA TYR A 188 -17.32 -11.50 -1.73
C TYR A 188 -17.13 -11.24 -3.23
N ILE A 189 -15.93 -10.86 -3.67
CA ILE A 189 -15.68 -10.59 -5.10
C ILE A 189 -15.69 -11.86 -5.95
N PHE A 190 -15.59 -13.05 -5.35
CA PHE A 190 -15.75 -14.35 -5.99
C PHE A 190 -17.19 -14.89 -5.97
N GLY A 191 -18.15 -14.07 -5.55
CA GLY A 191 -19.56 -14.40 -5.68
C GLY A 191 -20.29 -14.77 -4.38
N ALA A 192 -19.60 -14.89 -3.22
CA ALA A 192 -20.26 -15.14 -1.95
C ALA A 192 -21.15 -13.95 -1.52
N PRO A 193 -22.22 -14.17 -0.74
CA PRO A 193 -22.92 -13.09 -0.05
C PRO A 193 -21.97 -12.27 0.84
N ALA A 194 -22.31 -11.00 1.09
CA ALA A 194 -21.55 -10.16 2.00
C ALA A 194 -21.48 -10.80 3.41
N GLY A 195 -20.29 -10.83 4.01
CA GLY A 195 -20.07 -11.42 5.32
C GLY A 195 -19.87 -12.95 5.33
N VAL A 196 -19.99 -13.62 4.18
CA VAL A 196 -19.78 -15.07 4.08
C VAL A 196 -18.34 -15.36 3.65
N ASP A 197 -17.60 -16.05 4.52
CA ASP A 197 -16.28 -16.58 4.23
C ASP A 197 -16.40 -17.94 3.53
N LEU A 198 -15.86 -18.03 2.32
CA LEU A 198 -15.83 -19.28 1.55
C LEU A 198 -14.81 -20.30 2.08
N GLY A 199 -13.97 -19.91 3.01
CA GLY A 199 -12.82 -20.70 3.43
C GLY A 199 -11.79 -20.90 2.31
N TRP A 200 -10.70 -21.62 2.63
CA TRP A 200 -9.66 -21.89 1.64
C TRP A 200 -10.18 -22.60 0.37
N PRO A 201 -10.95 -23.71 0.49
CA PRO A 201 -11.45 -24.42 -0.70
C PRO A 201 -12.34 -23.57 -1.59
N GLY A 202 -13.13 -22.66 -1.03
CA GLY A 202 -14.06 -21.82 -1.80
C GLY A 202 -13.38 -20.65 -2.49
N VAL A 203 -12.31 -20.07 -1.93
CA VAL A 203 -11.56 -19.03 -2.64
C VAL A 203 -10.63 -19.62 -3.71
N GLU A 204 -10.18 -20.85 -3.54
CA GLU A 204 -9.42 -21.60 -4.55
C GLU A 204 -10.32 -22.01 -5.73
N ASN A 205 -11.60 -22.36 -5.46
CA ASN A 205 -12.59 -22.78 -6.44
C ASN A 205 -13.86 -21.91 -6.32
N PRO A 206 -13.84 -20.66 -6.84
CA PRO A 206 -14.93 -19.71 -6.66
C PRO A 206 -16.26 -20.22 -7.18
N PRO A 207 -17.37 -20.04 -6.41
CA PRO A 207 -18.68 -20.58 -6.77
C PRO A 207 -19.46 -19.74 -7.79
N GLY A 208 -19.07 -18.49 -8.01
CA GLY A 208 -19.86 -17.55 -8.79
C GLY A 208 -19.06 -16.64 -9.72
N PRO A 209 -19.76 -15.81 -10.48
CA PRO A 209 -19.10 -14.82 -11.33
C PRO A 209 -18.41 -13.76 -10.49
N PRO A 210 -17.28 -13.19 -10.98
CA PRO A 210 -16.55 -12.16 -10.26
C PRO A 210 -17.37 -10.87 -10.15
N ARG A 211 -17.33 -10.25 -8.96
CA ARG A 211 -17.90 -8.91 -8.70
C ARG A 211 -16.81 -7.84 -8.77
N PRO A 212 -17.19 -6.57 -9.01
CA PRO A 212 -16.25 -5.44 -8.96
C PRO A 212 -15.54 -5.35 -7.60
N PRO A 213 -14.20 -5.22 -7.57
CA PRO A 213 -13.47 -5.04 -6.32
C PRO A 213 -13.78 -3.71 -5.61
N LEU A 214 -14.06 -2.64 -6.35
CA LEU A 214 -14.60 -1.39 -5.80
C LEU A 214 -16.12 -1.49 -5.76
N ASN A 215 -16.68 -1.55 -4.54
CA ASN A 215 -18.11 -1.73 -4.30
C ASN A 215 -18.50 -1.17 -2.93
N ASP A 216 -19.79 -1.08 -2.64
CA ASP A 216 -20.33 -0.51 -1.40
C ASP A 216 -20.37 -1.49 -0.21
N ALA A 217 -20.22 -2.79 -0.47
CA ALA A 217 -20.37 -3.81 0.58
C ALA A 217 -19.04 -4.13 1.26
N ILE A 218 -18.06 -4.64 0.50
CA ILE A 218 -16.76 -5.05 1.04
C ILE A 218 -15.67 -4.64 0.04
N THR A 219 -14.85 -3.65 0.37
CA THR A 219 -13.83 -3.12 -0.53
C THR A 219 -12.55 -2.73 0.21
N LEU A 220 -11.49 -2.53 -0.54
CA LEU A 220 -10.17 -2.03 -0.14
C LEU A 220 -9.93 -0.72 -0.87
N ALA A 221 -10.34 0.39 -0.31
CA ALA A 221 -10.36 1.65 -1.03
C ALA A 221 -9.98 2.85 -0.17
N GLY A 222 -9.62 3.94 -0.82
CA GLY A 222 -9.28 5.20 -0.18
C GLY A 222 -8.86 6.27 -1.17
N SER A 223 -8.56 7.45 -0.66
CA SER A 223 -8.08 8.59 -1.41
C SER A 223 -6.57 8.80 -1.26
N ALA A 224 -5.95 9.44 -2.24
CA ALA A 224 -4.54 9.82 -2.14
C ALA A 224 -4.29 10.77 -0.95
N ARG A 225 -5.24 11.66 -0.64
CA ARG A 225 -5.16 12.55 0.52
C ARG A 225 -5.00 11.78 1.83
N ASP A 226 -5.85 10.78 2.06
CA ASP A 226 -5.83 10.04 3.32
C ASP A 226 -4.56 9.21 3.47
N PHE A 227 -4.04 8.61 2.39
CA PHE A 227 -2.76 7.90 2.45
C PHE A 227 -1.58 8.83 2.72
N VAL A 228 -1.52 10.01 2.10
CA VAL A 228 -0.48 11.01 2.39
C VAL A 228 -0.58 11.46 3.84
N SER A 229 -1.78 11.80 4.32
CA SER A 229 -2.02 12.18 5.71
C SER A 229 -1.59 11.08 6.69
N TRP A 230 -1.88 9.80 6.38
CA TRP A 230 -1.42 8.67 7.20
C TRP A 230 0.10 8.63 7.33
N TYR A 231 0.82 8.65 6.20
CA TYR A 231 2.28 8.54 6.23
C TYR A 231 2.93 9.75 6.93
N GLU A 232 2.42 10.96 6.72
CA GLU A 232 2.90 12.14 7.43
C GLU A 232 2.75 11.99 8.94
N GLN A 233 1.58 11.60 9.41
CA GLN A 233 1.29 11.42 10.84
C GLN A 233 2.09 10.25 11.44
N ALA A 234 2.08 9.07 10.78
CA ALA A 234 2.74 7.89 11.30
C ALA A 234 4.27 8.07 11.38
N LEU A 235 4.88 8.67 10.35
CA LEU A 235 6.32 8.90 10.31
C LEU A 235 6.75 10.07 11.19
N ALA A 236 5.86 11.01 11.53
CA ALA A 236 6.02 12.00 12.58
C ALA A 236 5.77 11.44 14.00
N ARG A 237 5.53 10.14 14.13
CA ARG A 237 5.29 9.42 15.39
C ARG A 237 3.97 9.78 16.09
N ALA A 238 2.96 10.28 15.37
CA ALA A 238 1.69 10.65 15.97
C ALA A 238 0.97 9.50 16.70
N PHE A 239 1.24 8.25 16.29
CA PHE A 239 0.57 7.06 16.81
C PHE A 239 1.46 6.16 17.67
N PHE A 240 2.74 6.47 17.81
CA PHE A 240 3.72 5.67 18.52
C PHE A 240 4.33 6.49 19.69
N ALA A 241 4.16 6.03 20.91
CA ALA A 241 4.72 6.71 22.08
C ALA A 241 6.24 6.50 22.16
N LYS A 242 6.72 5.29 21.79
CA LYS A 242 8.14 4.94 21.88
C LYS A 242 8.87 5.14 20.54
N PRO A 243 10.08 5.71 20.53
CA PRO A 243 10.90 5.82 19.31
C PRO A 243 11.22 4.47 18.67
N GLU A 244 11.33 3.41 19.49
CA GLU A 244 11.58 2.03 19.04
C GLU A 244 10.46 1.51 18.13
N THR A 245 9.22 1.82 18.46
CA THR A 245 8.05 1.43 17.69
C THR A 245 8.05 2.10 16.31
N LEU A 246 8.39 3.39 16.25
CA LEU A 246 8.57 4.08 14.97
C LEU A 246 9.72 3.49 14.16
N ARG A 247 10.87 3.16 14.81
CA ARG A 247 11.98 2.53 14.11
C ARG A 247 11.57 1.20 13.50
N GLU A 248 10.81 0.39 14.22
CA GLU A 248 10.32 -0.90 13.73
C GLU A 248 9.29 -0.71 12.59
N PHE A 249 8.36 0.24 12.72
CA PHE A 249 7.45 0.59 11.64
C PHE A 249 8.20 0.96 10.36
N LYS A 250 9.20 1.86 10.46
CA LYS A 250 10.06 2.27 9.34
C LYS A 250 10.83 1.08 8.76
N ARG A 251 11.41 0.23 9.62
CA ARG A 251 12.17 -0.94 9.18
C ARG A 251 11.32 -1.86 8.32
N ILE A 252 10.12 -2.21 8.78
CA ILE A 252 9.23 -3.13 8.05
C ILE A 252 8.69 -2.45 6.78
N GLN A 253 8.31 -1.17 6.82
CA GLN A 253 7.86 -0.44 5.64
C GLN A 253 8.95 -0.33 4.56
N ALA A 254 10.22 -0.22 4.96
CA ALA A 254 11.36 -0.18 4.04
C ALA A 254 11.61 -1.51 3.30
N MET A 255 11.06 -2.62 3.80
CA MET A 255 11.18 -3.94 3.16
C MET A 255 10.22 -4.16 1.99
N SER A 256 9.29 -3.23 1.73
CA SER A 256 8.29 -3.39 0.66
C SER A 256 8.95 -3.58 -0.71
N GLU A 257 8.65 -4.69 -1.39
CA GLU A 257 9.20 -5.02 -2.72
C GLU A 257 8.90 -3.97 -3.79
N GLN A 258 7.83 -3.18 -3.62
CA GLN A 258 7.49 -2.10 -4.55
C GLN A 258 8.52 -0.97 -4.50
N ILE A 259 9.21 -0.78 -3.37
CA ILE A 259 10.29 0.21 -3.24
C ILE A 259 11.40 -0.11 -4.24
N ALA A 260 11.86 -1.35 -4.30
CA ALA A 260 12.92 -1.77 -5.23
C ALA A 260 12.54 -1.58 -6.71
N LYS A 261 11.23 -1.51 -7.03
CA LYS A 261 10.72 -1.30 -8.39
C LYS A 261 10.55 0.16 -8.76
N ALA A 262 10.48 1.08 -7.77
CA ALA A 262 10.02 2.46 -8.00
C ALA A 262 10.94 3.54 -7.40
N VAL A 263 11.84 3.18 -6.50
CA VAL A 263 12.69 4.12 -5.77
C VAL A 263 14.16 3.77 -6.02
N PRO A 264 15.04 4.74 -6.28
CA PRO A 264 16.49 4.51 -6.37
C PRO A 264 17.03 3.83 -5.11
N SER A 265 18.02 2.95 -5.28
CA SER A 265 18.54 2.08 -4.22
C SER A 265 19.20 2.81 -3.05
N ASP A 266 19.65 4.03 -3.26
CA ASP A 266 20.31 4.89 -2.27
C ASP A 266 19.34 5.86 -1.55
N THR A 267 18.04 5.74 -1.85
CA THR A 267 17.01 6.64 -1.31
C THR A 267 16.24 5.95 -0.18
N PRO A 268 16.32 6.44 1.07
CA PRO A 268 15.49 5.93 2.15
C PRO A 268 14.01 6.04 1.82
N ALA A 269 13.28 4.92 1.94
CA ALA A 269 11.88 4.84 1.58
C ALA A 269 11.09 3.99 2.58
N TYR A 270 9.85 4.40 2.84
CA TYR A 270 8.89 3.73 3.71
C TYR A 270 7.55 3.72 3.00
N ALA A 271 7.13 2.58 2.47
CA ALA A 271 5.98 2.57 1.58
C ALA A 271 5.23 1.24 1.57
N LYS A 272 3.99 1.28 1.12
CA LYS A 272 3.21 0.09 0.78
C LYS A 272 2.42 0.33 -0.51
N GLY A 273 2.53 -0.59 -1.43
CA GLY A 273 1.72 -0.59 -2.64
C GLY A 273 0.63 -1.64 -2.61
N GLY A 274 -0.27 -1.52 -3.57
CA GLY A 274 -1.32 -2.48 -3.84
C GLY A 274 -1.59 -2.58 -5.33
N GLU A 275 -1.87 -3.79 -5.79
CA GLU A 275 -2.30 -4.04 -7.17
C GLU A 275 -3.32 -5.17 -7.19
N LEU A 276 -4.21 -5.10 -8.16
CA LEU A 276 -5.13 -6.18 -8.47
C LEU A 276 -5.40 -6.18 -9.98
N PRO A 277 -4.90 -7.19 -10.72
CA PRO A 277 -5.42 -7.52 -12.02
C PRO A 277 -6.74 -8.27 -11.84
N TRP A 278 -7.85 -7.71 -12.37
CA TRP A 278 -9.19 -8.26 -12.23
C TRP A 278 -9.91 -8.21 -13.58
N PRO A 279 -10.83 -9.13 -13.88
CA PRO A 279 -11.61 -9.05 -15.11
C PRO A 279 -12.27 -7.68 -15.27
N GLY A 280 -11.89 -6.94 -16.32
CA GLY A 280 -12.40 -5.60 -16.59
C GLY A 280 -11.83 -4.48 -15.71
N LEU A 281 -10.89 -4.76 -14.81
CA LEU A 281 -10.25 -3.77 -13.94
C LEU A 281 -8.78 -4.10 -13.73
N SER A 282 -7.90 -3.13 -13.94
CA SER A 282 -6.51 -3.20 -13.47
C SER A 282 -6.24 -1.98 -12.61
N THR A 283 -5.85 -2.19 -11.36
CA THR A 283 -5.56 -1.09 -10.44
C THR A 283 -4.18 -1.23 -9.85
N LYS A 284 -3.52 -0.09 -9.67
CA LYS A 284 -2.26 0.02 -8.95
C LYS A 284 -2.31 1.24 -8.03
N SER A 285 -1.83 1.09 -6.82
CA SER A 285 -1.62 2.18 -5.88
C SER A 285 -0.24 2.05 -5.23
N PHE A 286 0.40 3.18 -4.96
CA PHE A 286 1.65 3.21 -4.23
C PHE A 286 1.66 4.45 -3.34
N ALA A 287 1.79 4.23 -2.04
CA ALA A 287 1.78 5.30 -1.05
C ALA A 287 2.94 5.13 -0.06
N GLY A 288 3.52 6.25 0.35
CA GLY A 288 4.66 6.23 1.25
C GLY A 288 5.35 7.57 1.41
N GLN A 289 6.57 7.50 1.93
CA GLN A 289 7.49 8.62 2.01
C GLN A 289 8.88 8.16 1.58
N ILE A 290 9.54 8.96 0.76
CA ILE A 290 10.97 8.89 0.48
C ILE A 290 11.66 10.10 1.09
N VAL A 291 12.97 9.98 1.34
CA VAL A 291 13.78 11.09 1.87
C VAL A 291 14.85 11.42 0.85
N VAL A 292 14.79 12.63 0.30
CA VAL A 292 15.67 13.09 -0.77
C VAL A 292 16.51 14.31 -0.34
N GLY A 293 17.38 14.75 -1.23
CA GLY A 293 18.29 15.89 -1.02
C GLY A 293 19.69 15.44 -0.63
N GLY A 294 20.70 16.23 -0.98
CA GLY A 294 22.11 15.92 -0.71
C GLY A 294 22.44 15.78 0.77
N ASP A 295 21.58 16.31 1.65
CA ASP A 295 21.65 16.18 3.11
C ASP A 295 20.73 15.08 3.66
N GLY A 296 19.95 14.38 2.80
CA GLY A 296 19.01 13.32 3.20
C GLY A 296 17.90 13.80 4.13
N ARG A 297 17.47 15.07 4.03
CA ARG A 297 16.52 15.66 4.99
C ARG A 297 15.19 16.08 4.42
N THR A 298 15.01 16.11 3.10
CA THR A 298 13.74 16.54 2.48
C THR A 298 12.79 15.35 2.35
N PRO A 299 11.73 15.26 3.15
CA PRO A 299 10.72 14.23 2.97
C PRO A 299 9.87 14.52 1.73
N VAL A 300 9.56 13.47 0.99
CA VAL A 300 8.57 13.48 -0.08
C VAL A 300 7.53 12.44 0.25
N THR A 301 6.37 12.90 0.73
CA THR A 301 5.25 12.02 1.06
C THR A 301 4.30 11.97 -0.13
N PHE A 302 3.92 10.78 -0.53
CA PHE A 302 3.15 10.59 -1.76
C PHE A 302 2.11 9.48 -1.66
N CYS A 303 1.07 9.62 -2.47
CA CYS A 303 0.23 8.53 -2.92
C CYS A 303 -0.11 8.76 -4.39
N ALA A 304 0.07 7.74 -5.21
CA ALA A 304 -0.37 7.72 -6.60
C ALA A 304 -1.18 6.45 -6.85
N SER A 305 -2.34 6.60 -7.46
CA SER A 305 -3.23 5.49 -7.77
C SER A 305 -3.72 5.60 -9.20
N SER A 306 -3.82 4.46 -9.87
CA SER A 306 -4.41 4.36 -11.20
C SER A 306 -5.37 3.19 -11.28
N SER A 307 -6.44 3.35 -12.04
CA SER A 307 -7.44 2.32 -12.28
C SER A 307 -7.81 2.33 -13.76
N ILE A 308 -7.56 1.22 -14.44
CA ILE A 308 -7.89 0.99 -15.85
C ILE A 308 -9.03 -0.01 -15.89
N GLY A 309 -10.18 0.38 -16.46
CA GLY A 309 -11.35 -0.48 -16.59
C GLY A 309 -12.59 0.30 -16.97
N SER A 310 -13.68 -0.39 -17.24
CA SER A 310 -14.94 0.26 -17.56
C SER A 310 -15.46 1.03 -16.33
N PRO A 311 -15.90 2.28 -16.48
CA PRO A 311 -16.56 3.03 -15.39
C PRO A 311 -17.78 2.29 -14.80
N ARG A 312 -18.39 1.38 -15.59
CA ARG A 312 -19.51 0.51 -15.15
C ARG A 312 -19.09 -0.60 -14.17
N ALA A 313 -17.78 -0.89 -14.05
CA ALA A 313 -17.25 -1.82 -13.05
C ALA A 313 -17.00 -1.14 -11.69
N MET A 314 -17.14 0.18 -11.62
CA MET A 314 -16.87 0.97 -10.41
C MET A 314 -18.13 1.34 -9.62
N ILE A 315 -19.33 1.27 -10.22
CA ILE A 315 -20.60 1.68 -9.59
C ILE A 315 -21.70 0.76 -10.10
N ARG A 316 -21.93 -0.35 -9.43
CA ARG A 316 -23.19 -1.09 -9.38
C ARG A 316 -23.30 -1.81 -8.04
#